data_1a6e8333f66be65e82ad3793d114f8d1
#
_entry.id   1a6e8333f66be65e82ad3793d114f8d1
#
_cell.length_a   1.000
_cell.length_b   1.000
_cell.length_c   1.000
_cell.angle_alpha   90.00
_cell.angle_beta   90.00
_cell.angle_gamma   90.00
#
_symmetry.space_group_name_H-M   'P 1'
#
loop_
_entity.id
_entity.type
_entity.pdbx_description
1 polymer ?
#
loop_
_entity_poly.entity_id
_entity_poly.type
_entity_poly.pdbx_seq_one_letter_code
_entity_poly.pdbx_strand_id
1 'polypeptide(L)'
;LFSPSTCPDLHDKFGRAFEEAYTRYEEKAARGEIKLFKKMRAADLWRKMLTMLFETGHPWITFKDACNVRSPQQHTGVVHSSNLCTEITLNTNDHEIAVCNLGSVNLVHHLVEGSAGAKVIDHAKLKKTVATAMRMLDNVIDINYYAVAKARNSNLRHRPVGLGVMGFQDCLYQLRMPYASAEAVEFADRSMEAVCYHAYWASTELAAERGRYSSYRGSLWDRGILPQ
;
A
#
# COMPACT_ATOMS: atom_id res chain seq x y z
N LEU A 1 -8.53 -25.73 4.12
CA LEU A 1 -9.36 -24.57 3.77
C LEU A 1 -10.65 -24.63 4.60
N PHE A 2 -10.93 -23.57 5.35
CA PHE A 2 -12.11 -23.43 6.19
C PHE A 2 -13.11 -22.45 5.58
N SER A 3 -14.38 -22.58 5.95
CA SER A 3 -15.39 -21.60 5.60
C SER A 3 -15.34 -20.41 6.55
N PRO A 4 -15.44 -19.16 6.06
CA PRO A 4 -15.52 -17.98 6.93
C PRO A 4 -16.71 -18.02 7.91
N SER A 5 -17.79 -18.71 7.54
CA SER A 5 -18.96 -18.86 8.43
C SER A 5 -18.69 -19.70 9.68
N THR A 6 -17.71 -20.61 9.62
CA THR A 6 -17.35 -21.49 10.76
C THR A 6 -16.08 -21.04 11.48
N CYS A 7 -15.25 -20.25 10.81
CA CYS A 7 -13.97 -19.75 11.34
C CYS A 7 -13.82 -18.24 11.03
N PRO A 8 -14.74 -17.39 11.51
CA PRO A 8 -14.80 -15.97 11.12
C PRO A 8 -13.59 -15.17 11.61
N ASP A 9 -13.03 -15.53 12.75
CA ASP A 9 -11.93 -14.81 13.38
C ASP A 9 -10.58 -14.96 12.62
N LEU A 10 -10.45 -15.92 11.71
CA LEU A 10 -9.25 -16.06 10.87
C LEU A 10 -9.08 -14.86 9.94
N HIS A 11 -10.19 -14.21 9.55
CA HIS A 11 -10.15 -13.05 8.68
C HIS A 11 -9.46 -11.85 9.35
N ASP A 12 -9.63 -11.69 10.65
CA ASP A 12 -9.08 -10.58 11.44
C ASP A 12 -7.70 -10.85 12.05
N LYS A 13 -7.10 -11.99 11.74
CA LYS A 13 -5.80 -12.39 12.28
C LYS A 13 -4.72 -12.45 11.20
N PHE A 14 -3.47 -12.24 11.63
CA PHE A 14 -2.26 -12.41 10.83
C PHE A 14 -1.10 -12.85 11.73
N GLY A 15 0.00 -13.29 11.13
CA GLY A 15 1.19 -13.73 11.84
C GLY A 15 0.90 -14.89 12.81
N ARG A 16 1.53 -14.86 13.97
CA ARG A 16 1.42 -15.91 14.98
C ARG A 16 -0.01 -16.12 15.49
N ALA A 17 -0.77 -15.05 15.66
CA ALA A 17 -2.16 -15.15 16.09
C ALA A 17 -3.05 -15.89 15.08
N PHE A 18 -2.76 -15.76 13.78
CA PHE A 18 -3.40 -16.53 12.73
C PHE A 18 -2.99 -18.00 12.80
N GLU A 19 -1.69 -18.29 12.90
CA GLU A 19 -1.16 -19.66 12.99
C GLU A 19 -1.79 -20.43 14.15
N GLU A 20 -1.80 -19.84 15.35
CA GLU A 20 -2.40 -20.45 16.54
C GLU A 20 -3.90 -20.70 16.39
N ALA A 21 -4.63 -19.76 15.80
CA ALA A 21 -6.06 -19.92 15.55
C ALA A 21 -6.33 -21.00 14.47
N TYR A 22 -5.54 -20.99 13.40
CA TYR A 22 -5.67 -21.95 12.32
C TYR A 22 -5.40 -23.39 12.79
N THR A 23 -4.35 -23.61 13.57
CA THR A 23 -4.02 -24.90 14.18
C THR A 23 -5.15 -25.40 15.08
N ARG A 24 -5.74 -24.53 15.92
CA ARG A 24 -6.92 -24.90 16.72
C ARG A 24 -8.12 -25.35 15.87
N TYR A 25 -8.33 -24.71 14.73
CA TYR A 25 -9.40 -25.11 13.80
C TYR A 25 -9.08 -26.43 13.09
N GLU A 26 -7.81 -26.70 12.77
CA GLU A 26 -7.40 -28.01 12.25
C GLU A 26 -7.67 -29.14 13.26
N GLU A 27 -7.36 -28.91 14.54
CA GLU A 27 -7.69 -29.86 15.62
C GLU A 27 -9.19 -30.08 15.78
N LYS A 28 -10.00 -29.03 15.76
CA LYS A 28 -11.47 -29.12 15.79
C LYS A 28 -12.02 -29.89 14.60
N ALA A 29 -11.49 -29.69 13.42
CA ALA A 29 -11.87 -30.44 12.23
C ALA A 29 -11.50 -31.91 12.35
N ALA A 30 -10.33 -32.23 12.90
CA ALA A 30 -9.90 -33.59 13.14
C ALA A 30 -10.81 -34.35 14.16
N ARG A 31 -11.37 -33.63 15.14
CA ARG A 31 -12.35 -34.16 16.11
C ARG A 31 -13.79 -34.18 15.57
N GLY A 32 -14.01 -33.76 14.34
CA GLY A 32 -15.35 -33.72 13.72
C GLY A 32 -16.27 -32.58 14.16
N GLU A 33 -15.74 -31.60 14.91
CA GLU A 33 -16.48 -30.44 15.38
C GLU A 33 -16.77 -29.42 14.24
N ILE A 34 -15.94 -29.41 13.20
CA ILE A 34 -16.11 -28.60 11.98
C ILE A 34 -16.37 -29.56 10.82
N LYS A 35 -17.49 -29.37 10.14
CA LYS A 35 -17.89 -30.20 9.00
C LYS A 35 -17.58 -29.56 7.64
N LEU A 36 -17.56 -28.24 7.57
CA LEU A 36 -17.39 -27.49 6.32
C LEU A 36 -15.92 -27.07 6.13
N PHE A 37 -15.12 -27.97 5.63
CA PHE A 37 -13.73 -27.72 5.28
C PHE A 37 -13.26 -28.59 4.11
N LYS A 38 -12.18 -28.18 3.46
CA LYS A 38 -11.51 -28.99 2.43
C LYS A 38 -10.04 -29.17 2.82
N LYS A 39 -9.59 -30.43 2.89
CA LYS A 39 -8.18 -30.75 3.11
C LYS A 39 -7.45 -30.91 1.78
N MET A 40 -6.33 -30.26 1.64
CA MET A 40 -5.44 -30.41 0.49
C MET A 40 -4.01 -30.03 0.91
N ARG A 41 -3.02 -30.46 0.15
CA ARG A 41 -1.63 -30.07 0.41
C ARG A 41 -1.44 -28.58 0.03
N ALA A 42 -0.78 -27.83 0.90
CA ALA A 42 -0.49 -26.40 0.65
C ALA A 42 0.33 -26.21 -0.64
N ALA A 43 1.32 -27.11 -0.91
CA ALA A 43 2.11 -27.07 -2.13
C ALA A 43 1.28 -27.26 -3.40
N ASP A 44 0.21 -28.05 -3.38
CA ASP A 44 -0.65 -28.26 -4.54
C ASP A 44 -1.53 -27.04 -4.80
N LEU A 45 -2.04 -26.41 -3.73
CA LEU A 45 -2.75 -25.11 -3.85
C LEU A 45 -1.83 -24.04 -4.42
N TRP A 46 -0.64 -23.89 -3.88
CA TRP A 46 0.35 -22.93 -4.33
C TRP A 46 0.72 -23.12 -5.81
N ARG A 47 1.01 -24.36 -6.21
CA ARG A 47 1.28 -24.70 -7.60
C ARG A 47 0.13 -24.31 -8.52
N LYS A 48 -1.12 -24.60 -8.11
CA LYS A 48 -2.29 -24.20 -8.90
C LYS A 48 -2.41 -22.68 -9.06
N MET A 49 -2.17 -21.93 -7.98
CA MET A 49 -2.17 -20.45 -8.03
C MET A 49 -1.10 -19.93 -9.00
N LEU A 50 0.13 -20.45 -8.89
CA LEU A 50 1.24 -20.04 -9.76
C LEU A 50 1.01 -20.44 -11.22
N THR A 51 0.44 -21.61 -11.50
CA THR A 51 0.09 -22.03 -12.85
C THR A 51 -0.92 -21.05 -13.48
N MET A 52 -1.96 -20.70 -12.75
CA MET A 52 -2.95 -19.74 -13.23
C MET A 52 -2.34 -18.35 -13.44
N LEU A 53 -1.49 -17.90 -12.52
CA LEU A 53 -0.77 -16.64 -12.65
C LEU A 53 0.10 -16.60 -13.91
N PHE A 54 0.82 -17.69 -14.19
CA PHE A 54 1.66 -17.81 -15.37
C PHE A 54 0.85 -17.82 -16.68
N GLU A 55 -0.25 -18.57 -16.71
CA GLU A 55 -1.08 -18.72 -17.91
C GLU A 55 -1.95 -17.50 -18.23
N THR A 56 -2.44 -16.80 -17.19
CA THR A 56 -3.48 -15.76 -17.35
C THR A 56 -3.08 -14.38 -16.79
N GLY A 57 -1.95 -14.28 -16.08
CA GLY A 57 -1.58 -13.08 -15.33
C GLY A 57 -2.36 -12.87 -14.02
N HIS A 58 -3.21 -13.83 -13.62
CA HIS A 58 -4.05 -13.79 -12.43
C HIS A 58 -4.05 -15.13 -11.68
N PRO A 59 -4.28 -15.15 -10.36
CA PRO A 59 -4.54 -14.03 -9.44
C PRO A 59 -3.27 -13.24 -9.13
N TRP A 60 -3.42 -11.96 -8.83
CA TRP A 60 -2.34 -11.20 -8.20
C TRP A 60 -2.24 -11.61 -6.74
N ILE A 61 -1.02 -11.65 -6.22
CA ILE A 61 -0.73 -12.21 -4.90
C ILE A 61 -0.25 -11.11 -3.97
N THR A 62 -0.91 -10.95 -2.84
CA THR A 62 -0.54 -10.01 -1.77
C THR A 62 -0.30 -10.78 -0.47
N PHE A 63 0.75 -10.44 0.24
CA PHE A 63 1.12 -11.05 1.51
C PHE A 63 0.53 -10.26 2.67
N LYS A 64 -0.55 -10.77 3.25
CA LYS A 64 -1.32 -10.12 4.32
C LYS A 64 -0.46 -9.76 5.53
N ASP A 65 0.41 -10.65 5.97
CA ASP A 65 1.27 -10.44 7.14
C ASP A 65 2.22 -9.24 6.92
N ALA A 66 2.88 -9.18 5.75
CA ALA A 66 3.76 -8.08 5.40
C ALA A 66 3.01 -6.74 5.37
N CYS A 67 1.80 -6.72 4.80
CA CYS A 67 0.95 -5.52 4.78
C CYS A 67 0.63 -5.02 6.19
N ASN A 68 0.27 -5.93 7.10
CA ASN A 68 -0.10 -5.56 8.46
C ASN A 68 1.10 -5.16 9.33
N VAL A 69 2.23 -5.87 9.19
CA VAL A 69 3.47 -5.53 9.93
C VAL A 69 3.98 -4.14 9.55
N ARG A 70 3.85 -3.76 8.27
CA ARG A 70 4.30 -2.45 7.77
C ARG A 70 3.25 -1.34 7.85
N SER A 71 2.00 -1.65 8.19
CA SER A 71 0.95 -0.64 8.30
C SER A 71 1.25 0.34 9.44
N PRO A 72 1.29 1.65 9.18
CA PRO A 72 1.46 2.64 10.24
C PRO A 72 0.19 2.81 11.10
N GLN A 73 -0.93 2.22 10.68
CA GLN A 73 -2.25 2.34 11.30
C GLN A 73 -2.70 1.06 12.01
N GLN A 74 -1.78 0.25 12.52
CA GLN A 74 -2.07 -1.05 13.18
C GLN A 74 -3.12 -0.97 14.29
N HIS A 75 -3.23 0.18 14.96
CA HIS A 75 -4.17 0.43 16.06
C HIS A 75 -5.62 0.63 15.61
N THR A 76 -5.88 0.84 14.32
CA THR A 76 -7.23 1.08 13.78
C THR A 76 -7.91 -0.18 13.24
N GLY A 77 -7.15 -1.21 12.91
CA GLY A 77 -7.70 -2.45 12.39
C GLY A 77 -6.72 -3.21 11.50
N VAL A 78 -7.23 -4.22 10.83
CA VAL A 78 -6.47 -5.16 10.01
C VAL A 78 -6.60 -4.83 8.53
N VAL A 79 -5.50 -4.92 7.80
CA VAL A 79 -5.48 -4.96 6.34
C VAL A 79 -5.87 -6.38 5.91
N HIS A 80 -7.11 -6.56 5.48
CA HIS A 80 -7.64 -7.88 5.11
C HIS A 80 -7.20 -8.33 3.72
N SER A 81 -7.21 -7.41 2.77
CA SER A 81 -6.73 -7.61 1.41
C SER A 81 -6.29 -6.29 0.79
N SER A 82 -5.74 -6.35 -0.42
CA SER A 82 -5.44 -5.18 -1.22
C SER A 82 -6.53 -4.96 -2.28
N ASN A 83 -6.43 -3.86 -3.03
CA ASN A 83 -7.25 -3.60 -4.21
C ASN A 83 -6.82 -4.47 -5.41
N LEU A 84 -7.46 -4.29 -6.55
CA LEU A 84 -7.18 -5.03 -7.78
C LEU A 84 -5.71 -4.93 -8.22
N CYS A 85 -5.10 -3.74 -8.11
CA CYS A 85 -3.72 -3.50 -8.53
C CYS A 85 -2.67 -3.81 -7.45
N THR A 86 -3.09 -4.20 -6.24
CA THR A 86 -2.26 -4.61 -5.08
C THR A 86 -1.40 -3.51 -4.43
N GLU A 87 -1.58 -2.24 -4.80
CA GLU A 87 -0.84 -1.11 -4.22
C GLU A 87 -1.47 -0.56 -2.93
N ILE A 88 -2.76 -0.84 -2.67
CA ILE A 88 -3.48 -0.29 -1.54
C ILE A 88 -3.51 -1.30 -0.39
N THR A 89 -2.97 -0.89 0.76
CA THR A 89 -2.88 -1.70 1.97
C THR A 89 -3.48 -0.94 3.15
N LEU A 90 -4.81 -0.75 3.11
CA LEU A 90 -5.59 -0.03 4.11
C LEU A 90 -6.48 -0.99 4.91
N ASN A 91 -6.73 -0.65 6.17
CA ASN A 91 -7.66 -1.40 7.01
C ASN A 91 -9.11 -1.25 6.54
N THR A 92 -9.89 -2.29 6.75
CA THR A 92 -11.33 -2.31 6.50
C THR A 92 -12.06 -2.98 7.66
N ASN A 93 -13.32 -2.62 7.87
CA ASN A 93 -14.19 -3.25 8.86
C ASN A 93 -15.67 -3.01 8.52
N ASP A 94 -16.58 -3.39 9.41
CA ASP A 94 -18.02 -3.24 9.20
C ASP A 94 -18.50 -1.78 9.04
N HIS A 95 -17.67 -0.80 9.43
CA HIS A 95 -17.99 0.63 9.39
C HIS A 95 -17.10 1.42 8.44
N GLU A 96 -16.10 0.80 7.85
CA GLU A 96 -15.08 1.45 7.03
C GLU A 96 -14.78 0.66 5.77
N ILE A 97 -14.95 1.31 4.62
CA ILE A 97 -14.52 0.83 3.31
C ILE A 97 -13.36 1.71 2.88
N ALA A 98 -12.22 1.11 2.60
CA ALA A 98 -11.02 1.82 2.16
C ALA A 98 -11.26 2.56 0.84
N VAL A 99 -10.75 3.78 0.74
CA VAL A 99 -10.84 4.63 -0.46
C VAL A 99 -9.43 5.00 -0.90
N CYS A 100 -9.20 4.95 -2.21
CA CYS A 100 -7.94 5.33 -2.83
C CYS A 100 -8.00 6.78 -3.30
N ASN A 101 -7.05 7.61 -2.86
CA ASN A 101 -6.83 8.96 -3.36
C ASN A 101 -5.45 8.97 -4.00
N LEU A 102 -5.40 8.82 -5.34
CA LEU A 102 -4.17 8.49 -6.06
C LEU A 102 -3.74 9.61 -6.99
N GLY A 103 -2.42 9.79 -7.09
CA GLY A 103 -1.78 10.65 -8.07
C GLY A 103 -0.42 10.09 -8.50
N SER A 104 0.09 10.54 -9.64
CA SER A 104 1.41 10.15 -10.13
C SER A 104 2.16 11.36 -10.66
N VAL A 105 3.42 11.51 -10.24
CA VAL A 105 4.33 12.55 -10.73
C VAL A 105 4.96 12.08 -12.04
N ASN A 106 4.84 12.88 -13.10
CA ASN A 106 5.55 12.59 -14.34
C ASN A 106 7.03 12.95 -14.18
N LEU A 107 7.84 11.94 -13.94
CA LEU A 107 9.25 12.08 -13.59
C LEU A 107 10.08 12.70 -14.72
N VAL A 108 9.73 12.45 -15.98
CA VAL A 108 10.42 12.99 -17.16
C VAL A 108 10.52 14.52 -17.14
N HIS A 109 9.46 15.19 -16.69
CA HIS A 109 9.45 16.64 -16.61
C HIS A 109 10.33 17.23 -15.48
N HIS A 110 10.96 16.35 -14.70
CA HIS A 110 11.88 16.73 -13.62
C HIS A 110 13.33 16.41 -13.96
N LEU A 111 13.64 16.05 -15.22
CA LEU A 111 15.00 15.94 -15.72
C LEU A 111 15.48 17.27 -16.28
N VAL A 112 16.69 17.67 -15.91
CA VAL A 112 17.38 18.86 -16.39
C VAL A 112 18.82 18.53 -16.80
N GLU A 113 19.43 19.36 -17.64
CA GLU A 113 20.84 19.23 -17.98
C GLU A 113 21.71 19.47 -16.74
N GLY A 114 22.54 18.51 -16.40
CA GLY A 114 23.53 18.60 -15.33
C GLY A 114 24.85 19.21 -15.79
N SER A 115 25.78 19.38 -14.86
CA SER A 115 27.07 20.06 -15.07
C SER A 115 28.02 19.40 -16.08
N ALA A 116 27.78 18.14 -16.44
CA ALA A 116 28.62 17.38 -17.38
C ALA A 116 27.86 17.00 -18.68
N GLY A 117 26.74 17.67 -18.98
CA GLY A 117 25.88 17.32 -20.12
C GLY A 117 25.05 16.04 -19.91
N ALA A 118 25.16 15.39 -18.76
CA ALA A 118 24.28 14.31 -18.37
C ALA A 118 23.05 14.87 -17.69
N LYS A 119 21.87 14.29 -17.97
CA LYS A 119 20.63 14.68 -17.30
C LYS A 119 20.60 14.21 -15.85
N VAL A 120 20.02 15.02 -14.98
CA VAL A 120 19.83 14.76 -13.56
C VAL A 120 18.42 15.18 -13.13
N ILE A 121 17.97 14.70 -11.97
CA ILE A 121 16.69 15.15 -11.40
C ILE A 121 16.84 16.56 -10.84
N ASP A 122 15.94 17.47 -11.24
CA ASP A 122 15.72 18.77 -10.60
C ASP A 122 14.95 18.56 -9.28
N HIS A 123 15.70 18.40 -8.19
CA HIS A 123 15.13 18.19 -6.86
C HIS A 123 14.29 19.38 -6.37
N ALA A 124 14.63 20.61 -6.76
CA ALA A 124 13.86 21.79 -6.36
C ALA A 124 12.48 21.81 -7.02
N LYS A 125 12.41 21.51 -8.31
CA LYS A 125 11.16 21.38 -9.05
C LYS A 125 10.36 20.18 -8.54
N LEU A 126 11.03 19.03 -8.32
CA LEU A 126 10.39 17.82 -7.80
C LEU A 126 9.74 18.08 -6.43
N LYS A 127 10.45 18.71 -5.50
CA LYS A 127 9.91 19.12 -4.20
C LYS A 127 8.62 19.92 -4.33
N LYS A 128 8.62 20.94 -5.21
CA LYS A 128 7.44 21.79 -5.43
C LYS A 128 6.27 21.02 -6.02
N THR A 129 6.54 20.14 -6.99
CA THR A 129 5.51 19.30 -7.63
C THR A 129 4.90 18.33 -6.64
N VAL A 130 5.74 17.65 -5.85
CA VAL A 130 5.29 16.68 -4.83
C VAL A 130 4.45 17.38 -3.75
N ALA A 131 4.90 18.53 -3.24
CA ALA A 131 4.14 19.29 -2.25
C ALA A 131 2.77 19.74 -2.78
N THR A 132 2.72 20.17 -4.05
CA THR A 132 1.45 20.52 -4.71
C THR A 132 0.55 19.30 -4.87
N ALA A 133 1.09 18.16 -5.32
CA ALA A 133 0.34 16.92 -5.49
C ALA A 133 -0.24 16.41 -4.16
N MET A 134 0.54 16.45 -3.08
CA MET A 134 0.07 16.08 -1.75
C MET A 134 -1.08 16.96 -1.27
N ARG A 135 -1.00 18.27 -1.47
CA ARG A 135 -2.09 19.21 -1.15
C ARG A 135 -3.33 18.94 -1.99
N MET A 136 -3.17 18.64 -3.28
CA MET A 136 -4.31 18.30 -4.16
C MET A 136 -5.00 17.02 -3.70
N LEU A 137 -4.24 15.98 -3.38
CA LEU A 137 -4.77 14.70 -2.89
C LEU A 137 -5.50 14.87 -1.55
N ASP A 138 -4.95 15.66 -0.63
CA ASP A 138 -5.60 15.97 0.64
C ASP A 138 -6.90 16.77 0.43
N ASN A 139 -6.93 17.72 -0.49
CA ASN A 139 -8.13 18.48 -0.85
C ASN A 139 -9.23 17.57 -1.44
N VAL A 140 -8.87 16.61 -2.29
CA VAL A 140 -9.83 15.68 -2.90
C VAL A 140 -10.60 14.90 -1.84
N ILE A 141 -9.97 14.54 -0.71
CA ILE A 141 -10.65 13.85 0.39
C ILE A 141 -11.87 14.65 0.89
N ASP A 142 -11.74 15.97 0.99
CA ASP A 142 -12.80 16.83 1.53
C ASP A 142 -13.90 17.15 0.51
N ILE A 143 -13.55 17.30 -0.77
CA ILE A 143 -14.49 17.70 -1.82
C ILE A 143 -15.13 16.54 -2.59
N ASN A 144 -14.66 15.32 -2.36
CA ASN A 144 -15.14 14.15 -3.09
C ASN A 144 -16.60 13.80 -2.76
N TYR A 145 -17.33 13.29 -3.75
CA TYR A 145 -18.64 12.69 -3.54
C TYR A 145 -18.49 11.23 -3.09
N TYR A 146 -19.09 10.92 -1.96
CA TYR A 146 -19.08 9.56 -1.39
C TYR A 146 -20.45 8.92 -1.55
N ALA A 147 -20.58 7.97 -2.46
CA ALA A 147 -21.83 7.23 -2.67
C ALA A 147 -22.21 6.33 -1.47
N VAL A 148 -21.22 5.95 -0.64
CA VAL A 148 -21.40 5.05 0.50
C VAL A 148 -20.86 5.70 1.77
N ALA A 149 -21.70 5.77 2.82
CA ALA A 149 -21.32 6.38 4.11
C ALA A 149 -20.06 5.76 4.75
N LYS A 150 -19.90 4.44 4.64
CA LYS A 150 -18.71 3.74 5.16
C LYS A 150 -17.41 4.16 4.46
N ALA A 151 -17.47 4.46 3.17
CA ALA A 151 -16.32 4.98 2.41
C ALA A 151 -15.97 6.41 2.87
N ARG A 152 -16.96 7.26 3.05
CA ARG A 152 -16.79 8.60 3.59
C ARG A 152 -16.15 8.56 4.99
N ASN A 153 -16.68 7.70 5.86
CA ASN A 153 -16.18 7.53 7.22
C ASN A 153 -14.68 7.17 7.23
N SER A 154 -14.29 6.15 6.48
CA SER A 154 -12.90 5.72 6.36
C SER A 154 -11.99 6.84 5.81
N ASN A 155 -12.40 7.46 4.70
CA ASN A 155 -11.55 8.42 4.00
C ASN A 155 -11.31 9.71 4.81
N LEU A 156 -12.36 10.25 5.43
CA LEU A 156 -12.22 11.43 6.29
C LEU A 156 -11.47 11.15 7.60
N ARG A 157 -11.61 9.93 8.14
CA ARG A 157 -10.97 9.55 9.40
C ARG A 157 -9.47 9.32 9.24
N HIS A 158 -9.06 8.64 8.18
CA HIS A 158 -7.67 8.21 7.99
C HIS A 158 -6.89 9.07 7.02
N ARG A 159 -7.56 9.79 6.12
CA ARG A 159 -7.00 10.66 5.09
C ARG A 159 -5.85 10.00 4.30
N PRO A 160 -6.04 8.79 3.75
CA PRO A 160 -4.98 8.10 3.05
C PRO A 160 -4.77 8.70 1.66
N VAL A 161 -3.52 8.89 1.27
CA VAL A 161 -3.12 9.32 -0.07
C VAL A 161 -2.07 8.37 -0.62
N GLY A 162 -2.11 8.14 -1.93
CA GLY A 162 -1.11 7.38 -2.66
C GLY A 162 -0.48 8.25 -3.75
N LEU A 163 0.82 8.47 -3.66
CA LEU A 163 1.58 9.23 -4.65
C LEU A 163 2.65 8.35 -5.26
N GLY A 164 2.53 8.09 -6.56
CA GLY A 164 3.47 7.33 -7.34
C GLY A 164 4.19 8.17 -8.39
N VAL A 165 4.86 7.50 -9.31
CA VAL A 165 5.55 8.10 -10.45
C VAL A 165 5.09 7.48 -11.75
N MET A 166 5.19 8.24 -12.85
CA MET A 166 5.06 7.77 -14.22
C MET A 166 6.23 8.26 -15.04
N GLY A 167 6.44 7.69 -16.23
CA GLY A 167 7.52 8.09 -17.14
C GLY A 167 8.90 7.59 -16.71
N PHE A 168 9.00 6.57 -15.84
CA PHE A 168 10.28 6.01 -15.41
C PHE A 168 11.10 5.49 -16.60
N GLN A 169 10.49 4.69 -17.47
CA GLN A 169 11.18 4.18 -18.67
C GLN A 169 11.61 5.31 -19.62
N ASP A 170 10.81 6.37 -19.75
CA ASP A 170 11.18 7.52 -20.56
C ASP A 170 12.36 8.30 -19.96
N CYS A 171 12.47 8.32 -18.62
CA CYS A 171 13.69 8.81 -17.94
C CYS A 171 14.90 7.96 -18.31
N LEU A 172 14.79 6.63 -18.26
CA LEU A 172 15.88 5.74 -18.64
C LEU A 172 16.33 5.96 -20.08
N TYR A 173 15.40 6.16 -21.03
CA TYR A 173 15.74 6.51 -22.40
C TYR A 173 16.51 7.83 -22.50
N GLN A 174 16.07 8.86 -21.80
CA GLN A 174 16.75 10.15 -21.79
C GLN A 174 18.13 10.11 -21.10
N LEU A 175 18.26 9.26 -20.09
CA LEU A 175 19.51 9.00 -19.36
C LEU A 175 20.42 7.99 -20.08
N ARG A 176 19.93 7.36 -21.16
CA ARG A 176 20.61 6.27 -21.89
C ARG A 176 21.00 5.10 -20.99
N MET A 177 20.14 4.76 -20.03
CA MET A 177 20.32 3.65 -19.10
C MET A 177 19.53 2.43 -19.57
N PRO A 178 20.17 1.24 -19.73
CA PRO A 178 19.45 0.01 -19.97
C PRO A 178 18.55 -0.35 -18.78
N TYR A 179 17.33 -0.80 -19.04
CA TYR A 179 16.37 -1.15 -17.97
C TYR A 179 16.93 -2.18 -16.99
N ALA A 180 17.64 -3.21 -17.49
CA ALA A 180 18.23 -4.29 -16.68
C ALA A 180 19.68 -3.96 -16.26
N SER A 181 19.94 -2.73 -15.82
CA SER A 181 21.25 -2.30 -15.36
C SER A 181 21.26 -1.91 -13.88
N ALA A 182 22.43 -1.93 -13.25
CA ALA A 182 22.59 -1.50 -11.86
C ALA A 182 22.27 0.00 -11.71
N GLU A 183 22.63 0.80 -12.71
CA GLU A 183 22.35 2.24 -12.73
C GLU A 183 20.86 2.53 -12.76
N ALA A 184 20.06 1.74 -13.49
CA ALA A 184 18.62 1.87 -13.50
C ALA A 184 17.98 1.53 -12.14
N VAL A 185 18.52 0.52 -11.45
CA VAL A 185 18.09 0.18 -10.08
C VAL A 185 18.42 1.31 -9.11
N GLU A 186 19.64 1.86 -9.17
CA GLU A 186 20.05 3.00 -8.35
C GLU A 186 19.21 4.25 -8.65
N PHE A 187 18.91 4.51 -9.93
CA PHE A 187 18.03 5.61 -10.32
C PHE A 187 16.61 5.45 -9.78
N ALA A 188 16.06 4.21 -9.82
CA ALA A 188 14.75 3.91 -9.23
C ALA A 188 14.74 4.21 -7.73
N ASP A 189 15.72 3.71 -7.00
CA ASP A 189 15.85 3.89 -5.56
C ASP A 189 15.93 5.38 -5.18
N ARG A 190 16.90 6.10 -5.74
CA ARG A 190 17.11 7.52 -5.45
C ARG A 190 15.95 8.42 -5.87
N SER A 191 15.30 8.15 -7.00
CA SER A 191 14.16 8.95 -7.44
C SER A 191 12.96 8.74 -6.53
N MET A 192 12.71 7.50 -6.08
CA MET A 192 11.63 7.21 -5.14
C MET A 192 11.93 7.71 -3.74
N GLU A 193 13.17 7.63 -3.27
CA GLU A 193 13.61 8.25 -2.01
C GLU A 193 13.27 9.75 -2.00
N ALA A 194 13.62 10.47 -3.07
CA ALA A 194 13.34 11.91 -3.18
C ALA A 194 11.83 12.21 -3.16
N VAL A 195 11.03 11.45 -3.91
CA VAL A 195 9.57 11.60 -3.92
C VAL A 195 8.99 11.30 -2.53
N CYS A 196 9.41 10.20 -1.91
CA CYS A 196 8.96 9.77 -0.59
C CYS A 196 9.29 10.82 0.49
N TYR A 197 10.54 11.29 0.52
CA TYR A 197 10.98 12.32 1.45
C TYR A 197 10.15 13.61 1.33
N HIS A 198 9.98 14.12 0.11
CA HIS A 198 9.20 15.33 -0.11
C HIS A 198 7.69 15.13 0.17
N ALA A 199 7.15 13.95 -0.08
CA ALA A 199 5.76 13.64 0.24
C ALA A 199 5.51 13.62 1.76
N TYR A 200 6.37 12.95 2.52
CA TYR A 200 6.27 12.97 3.98
C TYR A 200 6.48 14.36 4.56
N TRP A 201 7.43 15.12 4.03
CA TRP A 201 7.63 16.50 4.47
C TRP A 201 6.38 17.35 4.21
N ALA A 202 5.82 17.30 3.01
CA ALA A 202 4.58 18.01 2.67
C ALA A 202 3.40 17.56 3.53
N SER A 203 3.31 16.27 3.88
CA SER A 203 2.29 15.76 4.80
C SER A 203 2.43 16.36 6.20
N THR A 204 3.65 16.53 6.70
CA THR A 204 3.88 17.19 8.01
C THR A 204 3.51 18.67 7.99
N GLU A 205 3.80 19.38 6.90
CA GLU A 205 3.40 20.78 6.70
C GLU A 205 1.86 20.93 6.65
N LEU A 206 1.18 20.03 5.93
CA LEU A 206 -0.28 20.00 5.89
C LEU A 206 -0.88 19.69 7.27
N ALA A 207 -0.28 18.79 8.03
CA ALA A 207 -0.71 18.50 9.40
C ALA A 207 -0.51 19.70 10.35
N ALA A 208 0.55 20.48 10.16
CA ALA A 208 0.76 21.72 10.91
C ALA A 208 -0.27 22.81 10.55
N GLU A 209 -0.66 22.90 9.27
CA GLU A 209 -1.63 23.86 8.76
C GLU A 209 -3.09 23.51 9.11
N ARG A 210 -3.46 22.23 8.97
CA ARG A 210 -4.86 21.74 8.99
C ARG A 210 -5.21 20.88 10.20
N GLY A 211 -4.23 20.51 10.99
CA GLY A 211 -4.35 19.52 12.05
C GLY A 211 -4.05 18.09 11.57
N ARG A 212 -3.82 17.22 12.53
CA ARG A 212 -3.57 15.81 12.30
C ARG A 212 -4.86 15.08 11.91
N TYR A 213 -4.77 14.04 11.08
CA TYR A 213 -5.93 13.19 10.78
C TYR A 213 -6.47 12.49 12.03
N SER A 214 -7.77 12.20 12.05
CA SER A 214 -8.48 11.78 13.28
C SER A 214 -7.93 10.50 13.93
N SER A 215 -7.42 9.57 13.14
CA SER A 215 -6.82 8.32 13.64
C SER A 215 -5.30 8.39 13.87
N TYR A 216 -4.73 9.58 13.90
CA TYR A 216 -3.28 9.74 14.11
C TYR A 216 -2.83 9.18 15.47
N ARG A 217 -3.59 9.46 16.54
CA ARG A 217 -3.22 9.06 17.90
C ARG A 217 -3.18 7.54 18.03
N GLY A 218 -2.04 7.02 18.48
CA GLY A 218 -1.76 5.59 18.59
C GLY A 218 -1.13 4.96 17.35
N SER A 219 -1.02 5.71 16.24
CA SER A 219 -0.32 5.25 15.04
C SER A 219 1.19 5.08 15.28
N LEU A 220 1.89 4.42 14.35
CA LEU A 220 3.35 4.36 14.39
C LEU A 220 3.98 5.75 14.33
N TRP A 221 3.37 6.66 13.57
CA TRP A 221 3.76 8.08 13.51
C TRP A 221 3.69 8.79 14.85
N ASP A 222 2.59 8.61 15.58
CA ASP A 222 2.40 9.18 16.93
C ASP A 222 3.43 8.63 17.93
N ARG A 223 3.87 7.40 17.71
CA ARG A 223 4.88 6.72 18.52
C ARG A 223 6.32 7.04 18.08
N GLY A 224 6.51 7.86 17.07
CA GLY A 224 7.82 8.22 16.53
C GLY A 224 8.50 7.10 15.73
N ILE A 225 7.75 6.08 15.30
CA ILE A 225 8.26 4.99 14.48
C ILE A 225 8.04 5.39 13.01
N LEU A 226 9.12 5.76 12.35
CA LEU A 226 9.09 6.20 10.95
C LEU A 226 9.37 5.02 10.01
N PRO A 227 8.91 5.06 8.74
CA PRO A 227 9.32 4.10 7.72
C PRO A 227 10.84 4.15 7.54
N GLN A 228 11.45 3.00 7.38
CA GLN A 228 12.87 2.87 7.01
C GLN A 228 13.00 2.82 5.50
#